data_ec6609bbefb5028bad38b8f42f07a249
#
_entry.id   ec6609bbefb5028bad38b8f42f07a249
#
_cell.length_a   1.000
_cell.length_b   1.000
_cell.length_c   1.000
_cell.angle_alpha   90.00
_cell.angle_beta   90.00
_cell.angle_gamma   90.00
#
_symmetry.space_group_name_H-M   'P 1'
#
loop_
_entity.id
_entity.type
_entity.pdbx_description
1 polymer ?
#
loop_
_entity_poly.entity_id
_entity_poly.type
_entity_poly.pdbx_seq_one_letter_code
_entity_poly.pdbx_strand_id
1 'polypeptide(L)'
;YVKSNDIDMIIVYKNDRIHRSLYNLLAMIYELQRHEVALVSVTEMFDTSTPQGMLFLQMLGSFAEFERAIINERTRNGRIARLNENKWVGGKPAFGYKVNKHGQFEIDEEEAKIVKEIFKLRSKGLSLAKIGDKYGFSKQKIDYILKNKNYIGVFEYNGKKEKNNIVIEIDPIVSKYMWNKVN
;
A
#
# COMPACT_ATOMS: atom_id res chain seq x y z
N TYR A 1 -30.76 11.80 5.82
CA TYR A 1 -31.89 12.37 6.60
C TYR A 1 -31.55 13.78 7.09
N VAL A 2 -30.41 14.00 7.75
CA VAL A 2 -29.97 15.33 8.24
C VAL A 2 -29.88 16.36 7.12
N LYS A 3 -29.42 15.97 5.93
CA LYS A 3 -29.30 16.89 4.78
C LYS A 3 -30.59 17.39 4.18
N SER A 4 -31.73 16.77 4.54
CA SER A 4 -33.05 17.06 3.97
C SER A 4 -34.10 17.53 5.00
N ASN A 5 -33.70 17.71 6.25
CA ASN A 5 -34.57 18.14 7.33
C ASN A 5 -33.87 19.17 8.22
N ASP A 6 -34.66 20.10 8.79
CA ASP A 6 -34.18 21.08 9.75
C ASP A 6 -33.93 20.38 11.09
N ILE A 7 -32.66 20.05 11.35
CA ILE A 7 -32.22 19.40 12.57
C ILE A 7 -31.09 20.25 13.16
N ASP A 8 -31.26 20.72 14.37
CA ASP A 8 -30.29 21.55 15.09
C ASP A 8 -29.27 20.68 15.86
N MET A 9 -29.71 19.50 16.33
CA MET A 9 -28.90 18.69 17.23
C MET A 9 -29.23 17.20 17.10
N ILE A 10 -28.16 16.38 17.21
CA ILE A 10 -28.25 14.93 17.38
C ILE A 10 -27.81 14.58 18.80
N ILE A 11 -28.68 13.91 19.56
CA ILE A 11 -28.36 13.43 20.91
C ILE A 11 -28.14 11.91 20.85
N VAL A 12 -27.01 11.45 21.38
CA VAL A 12 -26.69 10.05 21.45
C VAL A 12 -26.43 9.62 22.88
N TYR A 13 -26.76 8.38 23.21
CA TYR A 13 -26.50 7.87 24.55
C TYR A 13 -25.00 7.66 24.80
N LYS A 14 -24.30 7.06 23.81
CA LYS A 14 -22.86 6.80 23.80
C LYS A 14 -22.30 6.89 22.39
N ASN A 15 -21.07 7.42 22.24
CA ASN A 15 -20.41 7.54 20.93
C ASN A 15 -20.05 6.20 20.30
N ASP A 16 -19.77 5.15 21.09
CA ASP A 16 -19.48 3.79 20.62
C ASP A 16 -20.66 3.15 19.86
N ARG A 17 -21.87 3.65 20.09
CA ARG A 17 -23.09 3.22 19.38
C ARG A 17 -23.16 3.75 17.94
N ILE A 18 -22.49 4.86 17.67
CA ILE A 18 -22.49 5.48 16.33
C ILE A 18 -21.31 4.95 15.52
N HIS A 19 -20.12 5.03 16.09
CA HIS A 19 -18.89 4.62 15.41
C HIS A 19 -17.92 3.92 16.35
N ARG A 20 -17.37 2.79 15.89
CA ARG A 20 -16.28 2.07 16.59
C ARG A 20 -14.91 2.69 16.30
N SER A 21 -14.79 3.58 15.34
CA SER A 21 -13.56 4.25 14.93
C SER A 21 -13.66 5.73 15.23
N LEU A 22 -12.71 6.26 15.97
CA LEU A 22 -12.58 7.69 16.25
C LEU A 22 -12.50 8.51 14.95
N TYR A 23 -11.80 8.00 13.93
CA TYR A 23 -11.71 8.65 12.63
C TYR A 23 -13.08 8.85 11.97
N ASN A 24 -13.92 7.82 11.98
CA ASN A 24 -15.27 7.91 11.39
C ASN A 24 -16.18 8.82 12.20
N LEU A 25 -16.04 8.84 13.54
CA LEU A 25 -16.76 9.76 14.41
C LEU A 25 -16.38 11.20 14.08
N LEU A 26 -15.10 11.52 13.97
CA LEU A 26 -14.62 12.85 13.62
C LEU A 26 -15.10 13.28 12.22
N ALA A 27 -15.02 12.40 11.23
CA ALA A 27 -15.51 12.70 9.88
C ALA A 27 -17.00 13.02 9.87
N MET A 28 -17.81 12.27 10.65
CA MET A 28 -19.24 12.54 10.81
C MET A 28 -19.49 13.89 11.49
N ILE A 29 -18.77 14.21 12.55
CA ILE A 29 -18.96 15.49 13.26
C ILE A 29 -18.61 16.67 12.38
N TYR A 30 -17.51 16.60 11.61
CA TYR A 30 -17.17 17.65 10.64
C TYR A 30 -18.26 17.82 9.56
N GLU A 31 -18.86 16.72 9.13
CA GLU A 31 -19.99 16.80 8.18
C GLU A 31 -21.24 17.41 8.83
N LEU A 32 -21.55 17.06 10.09
CA LEU A 32 -22.67 17.66 10.83
C LEU A 32 -22.45 19.17 11.02
N GLN A 33 -21.25 19.61 11.36
CA GLN A 33 -20.91 21.03 11.48
C GLN A 33 -21.13 21.82 10.20
N ARG A 34 -20.86 21.23 9.02
CA ARG A 34 -21.14 21.86 7.73
C ARG A 34 -22.62 22.11 7.51
N HIS A 35 -23.49 21.43 8.25
CA HIS A 35 -24.93 21.59 8.24
C HIS A 35 -25.46 22.30 9.52
N GLU A 36 -24.54 22.88 10.29
CA GLU A 36 -24.83 23.58 11.56
C GLU A 36 -25.53 22.69 12.60
N VAL A 37 -25.32 21.36 12.53
CA VAL A 37 -25.95 20.39 13.45
C VAL A 37 -24.95 20.02 14.55
N ALA A 38 -25.36 20.21 15.80
CA ALA A 38 -24.58 19.80 16.96
C ALA A 38 -24.70 18.29 17.25
N LEU A 39 -23.66 17.69 17.83
CA LEU A 39 -23.66 16.32 18.37
C LEU A 39 -23.41 16.37 19.87
N VAL A 40 -24.30 15.77 20.66
CA VAL A 40 -24.23 15.71 22.13
C VAL A 40 -24.27 14.25 22.57
N SER A 41 -23.37 13.85 23.45
CA SER A 41 -23.40 12.53 24.12
C SER A 41 -23.93 12.68 25.54
N VAL A 42 -24.83 11.79 25.94
CA VAL A 42 -25.44 11.83 27.27
C VAL A 42 -24.47 11.32 28.36
N THR A 43 -23.71 10.30 28.07
CA THR A 43 -22.83 9.60 29.04
C THR A 43 -21.38 10.05 29.01
N GLU A 44 -20.98 10.77 27.99
CA GLU A 44 -19.62 11.28 27.80
C GLU A 44 -19.68 12.81 27.81
N MET A 45 -18.68 13.48 28.37
CA MET A 45 -18.60 14.95 28.33
C MET A 45 -18.25 15.45 26.93
N PHE A 46 -19.21 15.29 26.01
CA PHE A 46 -19.02 15.58 24.61
C PHE A 46 -20.23 16.33 24.06
N ASP A 47 -20.02 17.62 23.83
CA ASP A 47 -21.02 18.53 23.28
C ASP A 47 -20.40 19.49 22.28
N THR A 48 -20.65 19.26 21.00
CA THR A 48 -20.04 20.05 19.91
C THR A 48 -20.68 21.42 19.74
N SER A 49 -21.76 21.74 20.48
CA SER A 49 -22.33 23.09 20.50
C SER A 49 -21.55 24.08 21.37
N THR A 50 -20.63 23.57 22.21
CA THR A 50 -19.84 24.38 23.14
C THR A 50 -18.39 24.55 22.65
N PRO A 51 -17.74 25.69 22.94
CA PRO A 51 -16.31 25.87 22.64
C PRO A 51 -15.41 24.81 23.28
N GLN A 52 -15.74 24.36 24.49
CA GLN A 52 -15.01 23.32 25.22
C GLN A 52 -15.13 21.96 24.53
N GLY A 53 -16.33 21.57 24.10
CA GLY A 53 -16.55 20.35 23.33
C GLY A 53 -15.83 20.37 21.98
N MET A 54 -15.79 21.52 21.33
CA MET A 54 -15.02 21.71 20.10
C MET A 54 -13.50 21.58 20.32
N LEU A 55 -12.97 22.18 21.37
CA LEU A 55 -11.56 22.01 21.73
C LEU A 55 -11.23 20.55 22.00
N PHE A 56 -12.07 19.86 22.76
CA PHE A 56 -11.89 18.43 23.04
C PHE A 56 -11.93 17.59 21.75
N LEU A 57 -12.82 17.90 20.82
CA LEU A 57 -12.88 17.25 19.52
C LEU A 57 -11.58 17.43 18.71
N GLN A 58 -11.03 18.67 18.67
CA GLN A 58 -9.79 18.97 17.99
C GLN A 58 -8.59 18.20 18.61
N MET A 59 -8.56 18.11 19.94
CA MET A 59 -7.55 17.29 20.64
C MET A 59 -7.66 15.81 20.27
N LEU A 60 -8.88 15.25 20.29
CA LEU A 60 -9.11 13.87 19.87
C LEU A 60 -8.68 13.62 18.41
N GLY A 61 -8.96 14.58 17.53
CA GLY A 61 -8.50 14.54 16.13
C GLY A 61 -6.99 14.48 16.02
N SER A 62 -6.30 15.33 16.74
CA SER A 62 -4.83 15.37 16.79
C SER A 62 -4.25 14.06 17.35
N PHE A 63 -4.86 13.47 18.38
CA PHE A 63 -4.45 12.17 18.91
C PHE A 63 -4.64 11.03 17.90
N ALA A 64 -5.75 11.02 17.18
CA ALA A 64 -6.01 10.00 16.14
C ALA A 64 -4.99 10.08 14.99
N GLU A 65 -4.64 11.28 14.57
CA GLU A 65 -3.59 11.51 13.54
C GLU A 65 -2.21 11.07 14.05
N PHE A 66 -1.88 11.39 15.28
CA PHE A 66 -0.63 11.00 15.92
C PHE A 66 -0.51 9.46 16.04
N GLU A 67 -1.55 8.78 16.52
CA GLU A 67 -1.58 7.32 16.60
C GLU A 67 -1.38 6.68 15.22
N ARG A 68 -2.07 7.20 14.20
CA ARG A 68 -1.91 6.74 12.81
C ARG A 68 -0.48 6.96 12.29
N ALA A 69 0.14 8.09 12.62
CA ALA A 69 1.52 8.38 12.25
C ALA A 69 2.48 7.37 12.88
N ILE A 70 2.33 7.07 14.17
CA ILE A 70 3.14 6.06 14.90
C ILE A 70 2.97 4.66 14.29
N ILE A 71 1.74 4.24 13.99
CA ILE A 71 1.47 2.94 13.37
C ILE A 71 2.16 2.84 12.00
N ASN A 72 2.06 3.89 11.19
CA ASN A 72 2.70 3.97 9.89
C ASN A 72 4.24 3.91 10.02
N GLU A 73 4.81 4.63 10.98
CA GLU A 73 6.24 4.63 11.25
C GLU A 73 6.73 3.24 11.70
N ARG A 74 6.04 2.61 12.65
CA ARG A 74 6.37 1.24 13.10
C ARG A 74 6.29 0.23 11.96
N THR A 75 5.25 0.33 11.13
CA THR A 75 5.07 -0.55 9.97
C THR A 75 6.20 -0.35 8.96
N ARG A 76 6.60 0.90 8.72
CA ARG A 76 7.71 1.25 7.86
C ARG A 76 9.02 0.67 8.39
N ASN A 77 9.34 0.95 9.64
CA ASN A 77 10.59 0.48 10.26
C ASN A 77 10.66 -1.05 10.28
N GLY A 78 9.54 -1.74 10.53
CA GLY A 78 9.45 -3.19 10.43
C GLY A 78 9.72 -3.72 9.01
N ARG A 79 9.26 -3.00 7.96
CA ARG A 79 9.57 -3.36 6.56
C ARG A 79 11.05 -3.16 6.24
N ILE A 80 11.63 -2.04 6.67
CA ILE A 80 13.05 -1.73 6.48
C ILE A 80 13.92 -2.80 7.15
N ALA A 81 13.62 -3.16 8.39
CA ALA A 81 14.34 -4.22 9.12
C ALA A 81 14.31 -5.54 8.35
N ARG A 82 13.14 -5.94 7.83
CA ARG A 82 13.01 -7.16 7.00
C ARG A 82 13.82 -7.08 5.71
N LEU A 83 13.83 -5.94 5.04
CA LEU A 83 14.62 -5.74 3.82
C LEU A 83 16.12 -5.85 4.08
N ASN A 84 16.60 -5.28 5.20
CA ASN A 84 18.00 -5.39 5.61
C ASN A 84 18.40 -6.84 5.94
N GLU A 85 17.45 -7.70 6.28
CA GLU A 85 17.63 -9.15 6.45
C GLU A 85 17.42 -9.93 5.13
N ASN A 86 17.33 -9.26 3.99
CA ASN A 86 16.98 -9.83 2.68
C ASN A 86 15.65 -10.60 2.67
N LYS A 87 14.69 -10.17 3.52
CA LYS A 87 13.36 -10.77 3.62
C LYS A 87 12.33 -10.00 2.81
N TRP A 88 11.41 -10.74 2.20
CA TRP A 88 10.27 -10.18 1.48
C TRP A 88 9.34 -9.38 2.40
N VAL A 89 8.86 -8.24 1.91
CA VAL A 89 8.03 -7.30 2.70
C VAL A 89 6.55 -7.29 2.35
N GLY A 90 6.11 -8.24 1.55
CA GLY A 90 4.70 -8.45 1.24
C GLY A 90 4.31 -8.25 -0.23
N GLY A 91 3.11 -8.70 -0.56
CA GLY A 91 2.62 -8.76 -1.93
C GLY A 91 3.04 -10.03 -2.67
N LYS A 92 2.72 -10.13 -3.97
CA LYS A 92 3.18 -11.22 -4.83
C LYS A 92 4.57 -10.88 -5.38
N PRO A 93 5.57 -11.76 -5.27
CA PRO A 93 6.87 -11.54 -5.89
C PRO A 93 6.76 -11.46 -7.41
N ALA A 94 7.80 -10.93 -8.06
CA ALA A 94 7.86 -10.90 -9.51
C ALA A 94 7.82 -12.33 -10.08
N PHE A 95 7.18 -12.50 -11.24
CA PHE A 95 7.14 -13.79 -11.93
C PHE A 95 8.56 -14.34 -12.13
N GLY A 96 8.78 -15.60 -11.81
CA GLY A 96 10.12 -16.22 -11.78
C GLY A 96 10.75 -16.24 -10.38
N TYR A 97 10.12 -15.62 -9.39
CA TYR A 97 10.55 -15.66 -7.99
C TYR A 97 9.43 -16.12 -7.07
N LYS A 98 9.80 -16.82 -6.03
CA LYS A 98 8.94 -17.19 -4.90
C LYS A 98 9.56 -16.76 -3.57
N VAL A 99 8.80 -16.88 -2.50
CA VAL A 99 9.28 -16.60 -1.14
C VAL A 99 9.40 -17.93 -0.40
N ASN A 100 10.57 -18.21 0.13
CA ASN A 100 10.81 -19.44 0.88
C ASN A 100 10.21 -19.38 2.29
N LYS A 101 10.31 -20.47 3.04
CA LYS A 101 9.78 -20.58 4.42
C LYS A 101 10.40 -19.59 5.40
N HIS A 102 11.58 -19.06 5.10
CA HIS A 102 12.28 -18.06 5.91
C HIS A 102 11.94 -16.61 5.49
N GLY A 103 11.07 -16.46 4.48
CA GLY A 103 10.65 -15.16 3.98
C GLY A 103 11.65 -14.51 3.01
N GLN A 104 12.62 -15.25 2.48
CA GLN A 104 13.62 -14.75 1.55
C GLN A 104 13.21 -15.02 0.09
N PHE A 105 13.77 -14.21 -0.83
CA PHE A 105 13.62 -14.45 -2.26
C PHE A 105 14.31 -15.76 -2.66
N GLU A 106 13.62 -16.53 -3.48
CA GLU A 106 14.13 -17.74 -4.10
C GLU A 106 13.67 -17.79 -5.55
N ILE A 107 14.51 -18.25 -6.45
CA ILE A 107 14.14 -18.45 -7.85
C ILE A 107 13.14 -19.59 -7.95
N ASP A 108 12.03 -19.36 -8.65
CA ASP A 108 11.15 -20.43 -9.10
C ASP A 108 11.65 -20.95 -10.43
N GLU A 109 12.23 -22.16 -10.43
CA GLU A 109 12.94 -22.72 -11.60
C GLU A 109 12.04 -22.86 -12.82
N GLU A 110 10.77 -23.19 -12.66
CA GLU A 110 9.86 -23.36 -13.79
C GLU A 110 9.50 -22.01 -14.41
N GLU A 111 9.14 -21.03 -13.57
CA GLU A 111 8.83 -19.67 -14.03
C GLU A 111 10.09 -18.98 -14.57
N ALA A 112 11.26 -19.21 -13.98
CA ALA A 112 12.54 -18.64 -14.42
C ALA A 112 12.96 -19.12 -15.82
N LYS A 113 12.69 -20.37 -16.17
CA LYS A 113 12.87 -20.87 -17.54
C LYS A 113 12.07 -20.06 -18.54
N ILE A 114 10.82 -19.75 -18.21
CA ILE A 114 9.94 -18.94 -19.06
C ILE A 114 10.50 -17.51 -19.19
N VAL A 115 10.95 -16.91 -18.09
CA VAL A 115 11.60 -15.58 -18.11
C VAL A 115 12.80 -15.56 -19.03
N LYS A 116 13.72 -16.52 -18.90
CA LYS A 116 14.91 -16.64 -19.77
C LYS A 116 14.52 -16.76 -21.25
N GLU A 117 13.49 -17.54 -21.57
CA GLU A 117 13.00 -17.67 -22.94
C GLU A 117 12.38 -16.37 -23.47
N ILE A 118 11.60 -15.64 -22.65
CA ILE A 118 11.04 -14.33 -23.02
C ILE A 118 12.17 -13.38 -23.45
N PHE A 119 13.23 -13.26 -22.65
CA PHE A 119 14.38 -12.44 -22.98
C PHE A 119 15.09 -12.92 -24.26
N LYS A 120 15.26 -14.24 -24.43
CA LYS A 120 15.84 -14.83 -25.65
C LYS A 120 15.01 -14.56 -26.89
N LEU A 121 13.69 -14.68 -26.82
CA LEU A 121 12.79 -14.40 -27.95
C LEU A 121 12.81 -12.91 -28.31
N ARG A 122 12.81 -12.04 -27.29
CA ARG A 122 12.90 -10.59 -27.51
C ARG A 122 14.22 -10.19 -28.15
N SER A 123 15.35 -10.76 -27.72
CA SER A 123 16.67 -10.50 -28.30
C SER A 123 16.80 -10.94 -29.77
N LYS A 124 15.90 -11.82 -30.24
CA LYS A 124 15.76 -12.23 -31.65
C LYS A 124 14.78 -11.34 -32.45
N GLY A 125 14.24 -10.26 -31.83
CA GLY A 125 13.38 -9.31 -32.49
C GLY A 125 11.87 -9.64 -32.48
N LEU A 126 11.42 -10.69 -31.77
CA LEU A 126 9.99 -10.98 -31.69
C LEU A 126 9.24 -9.84 -31.01
N SER A 127 8.02 -9.55 -31.52
CA SER A 127 7.14 -8.55 -30.92
C SER A 127 6.59 -9.01 -29.57
N LEU A 128 6.31 -8.05 -28.68
CA LEU A 128 5.74 -8.33 -27.35
C LEU A 128 4.43 -9.11 -27.40
N ALA A 129 3.60 -8.85 -28.43
CA ALA A 129 2.33 -9.56 -28.64
C ALA A 129 2.58 -11.04 -28.95
N LYS A 130 3.45 -11.35 -29.93
CA LYS A 130 3.78 -12.74 -30.30
C LYS A 130 4.42 -13.53 -29.14
N ILE A 131 5.22 -12.85 -28.29
CA ILE A 131 5.78 -13.48 -27.10
C ILE A 131 4.67 -13.74 -26.09
N GLY A 132 3.76 -12.78 -25.90
CA GLY A 132 2.62 -12.92 -24.99
C GLY A 132 1.70 -14.07 -25.38
N ASP A 133 1.34 -14.16 -26.64
CA ASP A 133 0.48 -15.23 -27.20
C ASP A 133 1.05 -16.64 -26.90
N LYS A 134 2.37 -16.79 -27.00
CA LYS A 134 3.05 -18.08 -26.72
C LYS A 134 2.87 -18.57 -25.29
N TYR A 135 2.83 -17.64 -24.31
CA TYR A 135 2.78 -17.98 -22.87
C TYR A 135 1.44 -17.65 -22.19
N GLY A 136 0.45 -17.18 -22.95
CA GLY A 136 -0.83 -16.72 -22.40
C GLY A 136 -0.69 -15.43 -21.55
N PHE A 137 0.28 -14.55 -21.89
CA PHE A 137 0.51 -13.31 -21.19
C PHE A 137 0.10 -12.11 -22.04
N SER A 138 -0.42 -11.07 -21.38
CA SER A 138 -0.69 -9.80 -22.07
C SER A 138 0.62 -9.12 -22.51
N LYS A 139 0.52 -8.29 -23.57
CA LYS A 139 1.64 -7.45 -24.02
C LYS A 139 2.24 -6.62 -22.88
N GLN A 140 1.40 -6.06 -22.02
CA GLN A 140 1.82 -5.27 -20.86
C GLN A 140 2.60 -6.10 -19.85
N LYS A 141 2.21 -7.35 -19.61
CA LYS A 141 2.96 -8.26 -18.73
C LYS A 141 4.34 -8.59 -19.29
N ILE A 142 4.45 -8.80 -20.59
CA ILE A 142 5.76 -9.05 -21.24
C ILE A 142 6.65 -7.79 -21.15
N ASP A 143 6.11 -6.60 -21.42
CA ASP A 143 6.86 -5.33 -21.28
C ASP A 143 7.34 -5.12 -19.85
N TYR A 144 6.47 -5.38 -18.86
CA TYR A 144 6.83 -5.32 -17.44
C TYR A 144 7.96 -6.29 -17.09
N ILE A 145 7.89 -7.55 -17.56
CA ILE A 145 8.95 -8.55 -17.33
C ILE A 145 10.28 -8.04 -17.91
N LEU A 146 10.30 -7.55 -19.13
CA LEU A 146 11.53 -7.11 -19.78
C LEU A 146 12.18 -5.90 -19.10
N LYS A 147 11.41 -5.01 -18.49
CA LYS A 147 11.88 -3.80 -17.80
C LYS A 147 12.18 -3.96 -16.32
N ASN A 148 11.81 -5.09 -15.72
CA ASN A 148 11.95 -5.29 -14.30
C ASN A 148 13.38 -5.67 -13.90
N LYS A 149 14.03 -4.79 -13.16
CA LYS A 149 15.43 -4.96 -12.68
C LYS A 149 15.63 -6.14 -11.74
N ASN A 150 14.56 -6.70 -11.17
CA ASN A 150 14.68 -7.91 -10.34
C ASN A 150 15.39 -9.04 -11.09
N TYR A 151 15.17 -9.13 -12.41
CA TYR A 151 15.78 -10.20 -13.23
C TYR A 151 17.28 -10.08 -13.40
N ILE A 152 17.85 -8.91 -13.15
CA ILE A 152 19.31 -8.69 -13.10
C ILE A 152 19.85 -8.61 -11.66
N GLY A 153 19.07 -9.07 -10.70
CA GLY A 153 19.48 -9.15 -9.30
C GLY A 153 19.30 -7.88 -8.48
N VAL A 154 18.51 -6.90 -8.94
CA VAL A 154 18.30 -5.62 -8.25
C VAL A 154 16.84 -5.47 -7.88
N PHE A 155 16.53 -5.62 -6.60
CA PHE A 155 15.19 -5.30 -6.08
C PHE A 155 15.19 -3.89 -5.46
N GLU A 156 14.37 -3.00 -6.01
CA GLU A 156 14.19 -1.64 -5.50
C GLU A 156 12.87 -1.53 -4.75
N TYR A 157 12.93 -1.23 -3.45
CA TYR A 157 11.75 -0.93 -2.65
C TYR A 157 11.51 0.57 -2.60
N ASN A 158 10.50 1.02 -3.32
CA ASN A 158 10.06 2.41 -3.35
C ASN A 158 8.82 2.56 -2.47
N GLY A 159 8.98 2.99 -1.23
CA GLY A 159 7.84 3.42 -0.40
C GLY A 159 7.18 4.64 -1.04
N LYS A 160 5.84 4.67 -1.08
CA LYS A 160 5.03 5.72 -1.75
C LYS A 160 5.36 7.18 -1.36
N LYS A 161 6.18 7.41 -0.33
CA LYS A 161 6.56 8.74 0.21
C LYS A 161 8.04 8.84 0.57
N GLU A 162 8.89 7.92 0.16
CA GLU A 162 10.26 7.87 0.65
C GLU A 162 11.25 8.45 -0.37
N LYS A 163 12.05 9.41 0.09
CA LYS A 163 13.18 9.94 -0.69
C LYS A 163 14.34 8.95 -0.84
N ASN A 164 14.37 7.88 -0.05
CA ASN A 164 15.43 6.89 -0.04
C ASN A 164 14.89 5.55 -0.54
N ASN A 165 15.27 5.17 -1.74
CA ASN A 165 15.03 3.85 -2.28
C ASN A 165 15.94 2.84 -1.55
N ILE A 166 15.35 1.79 -0.99
CA ILE A 166 16.13 0.68 -0.45
C ILE A 166 16.36 -0.30 -1.60
N VAL A 167 17.62 -0.59 -1.85
CA VAL A 167 18.04 -1.54 -2.88
C VAL A 167 18.62 -2.75 -2.19
N ILE A 168 18.11 -3.93 -2.51
CA ILE A 168 18.68 -5.21 -2.07
C ILE A 168 19.12 -6.04 -3.27
N GLU A 169 20.16 -6.81 -3.10
CA GLU A 169 20.61 -7.77 -4.09
C GLU A 169 19.86 -9.08 -3.93
N ILE A 170 19.38 -9.63 -5.04
CA ILE A 170 18.73 -10.93 -5.13
C ILE A 170 19.38 -11.75 -6.24
N ASP A 171 19.18 -13.06 -6.24
CA ASP A 171 19.75 -13.92 -7.29
C ASP A 171 19.19 -13.55 -8.67
N PRO A 172 20.05 -13.24 -9.67
CA PRO A 172 19.60 -12.84 -10.99
C PRO A 172 19.12 -14.05 -11.81
N ILE A 173 18.02 -13.89 -12.56
CA ILE A 173 17.53 -14.87 -13.53
C ILE A 173 18.20 -14.69 -14.89
N VAL A 174 18.54 -13.45 -15.24
CA VAL A 174 19.11 -13.07 -16.54
C VAL A 174 20.39 -12.28 -16.34
N SER A 175 21.36 -12.42 -17.27
CA SER A 175 22.57 -11.60 -17.22
C SER A 175 22.27 -10.13 -17.57
N LYS A 176 23.05 -9.19 -16.99
CA LYS A 176 22.98 -7.76 -17.33
C LYS A 176 23.15 -7.51 -18.84
N TYR A 177 24.01 -8.31 -19.50
CA TYR A 177 24.20 -8.24 -20.95
C TYR A 177 22.89 -8.53 -21.71
N MET A 178 22.20 -9.62 -21.35
CA MET A 178 20.95 -9.99 -22.02
C MET A 178 19.83 -8.94 -21.76
N TRP A 179 19.76 -8.42 -20.54
CA TRP A 179 18.80 -7.38 -20.17
C TRP A 179 19.03 -6.09 -20.98
N ASN A 180 20.28 -5.61 -21.07
CA ASN A 180 20.63 -4.42 -21.86
C ASN A 180 20.40 -4.59 -23.36
N LYS A 181 20.51 -5.82 -23.88
CA LYS A 181 20.29 -6.11 -25.31
C LYS A 181 18.82 -5.94 -25.73
N VAL A 182 17.87 -6.09 -24.79
CA VAL A 182 16.44 -6.08 -25.13
C VAL A 182 15.74 -4.79 -24.70
N ASN A 183 16.39 -3.95 -23.89
CA ASN A 183 15.97 -2.63 -23.43
C ASN A 183 16.79 -1.53 -24.09
#